data_a34cce4175bbc30da0af2c7a58cbcbf3
#
_entry.id   a34cce4175bbc30da0af2c7a58cbcbf3
#
_cell.length_a   1.000
_cell.length_b   1.000
_cell.length_c   1.000
_cell.angle_alpha   90.00
_cell.angle_beta   90.00
_cell.angle_gamma   90.00
#
_symmetry.space_group_name_H-M   'P 1'
#
loop_
_entity.id
_entity.type
_entity.pdbx_description
1 polymer ?
#
loop_
_entity_poly.entity_id
_entity_poly.type
_entity_poly.pdbx_seq_one_letter_code
_entity_poly.pdbx_strand_id
1 'polypeptide(L)'
;MDNLNVKGGGKAGIIEETSKHFSPQKVTLENGEIAYKAKDGALVRSPEYLDKEGNIKWPEADGFVVDKAGKPITVNADLKAGQIIDRYGNSFGKFTSPVEDGNILAYDTRGLPYPESAKTYHQYEVVTDINIENVVKAFDNLPSKEKAKFIDDMAYYDFSIKSMATPQIGEIAKVFGAGGGTQIQLATVVDWYERLNLLKEIK
;
A
#
# COMPACT_ATOMS: atom_id res chain seq x y z
N MET A 1 -67.56 42.13 3.32
CA MET A 1 -66.73 42.94 2.45
C MET A 1 -65.31 42.86 3.03
N ASP A 2 -64.24 42.30 2.47
CA ASP A 2 -64.04 41.76 1.17
C ASP A 2 -63.00 40.60 1.23
N ASN A 3 -63.22 39.69 0.34
CA ASN A 3 -62.26 38.63 -0.02
C ASN A 3 -60.93 39.17 -0.41
N LEU A 4 -59.85 38.50 0.02
CA LEU A 4 -58.63 38.37 -0.81
C LEU A 4 -58.00 37.00 -0.63
N ASN A 5 -58.28 36.22 -1.64
CA ASN A 5 -57.70 34.93 -1.95
C ASN A 5 -56.28 35.16 -2.52
N VAL A 6 -55.20 34.66 -1.91
CA VAL A 6 -53.91 34.53 -2.55
C VAL A 6 -53.45 33.08 -2.53
N LYS A 7 -53.69 32.39 -3.65
CA LYS A 7 -53.00 31.19 -4.05
C LYS A 7 -51.55 31.55 -4.39
N GLY A 8 -50.60 30.93 -3.74
CA GLY A 8 -49.19 30.93 -4.10
C GLY A 8 -48.61 29.56 -3.85
N GLY A 9 -48.91 28.63 -4.75
CA GLY A 9 -48.24 27.32 -4.77
C GLY A 9 -46.81 27.47 -5.30
N GLY A 10 -45.86 27.49 -4.42
CA GLY A 10 -44.46 27.28 -4.74
C GLY A 10 -44.14 25.79 -4.63
N LYS A 11 -44.13 25.07 -5.76
CA LYS A 11 -43.49 23.76 -5.84
C LYS A 11 -42.01 24.01 -5.60
N ALA A 12 -41.50 23.64 -4.41
CA ALA A 12 -40.09 23.40 -4.21
C ALA A 12 -39.70 22.20 -5.09
N GLY A 13 -39.07 22.51 -6.21
CA GLY A 13 -38.44 21.50 -7.03
C GLY A 13 -37.31 20.86 -6.23
N ILE A 14 -37.51 19.59 -5.86
CA ILE A 14 -36.43 18.73 -5.39
C ILE A 14 -35.51 18.60 -6.59
N ILE A 15 -34.39 19.31 -6.56
CA ILE A 15 -33.28 19.05 -7.48
C ILE A 15 -32.71 17.72 -6.99
N GLU A 16 -33.14 16.60 -7.59
CA GLU A 16 -32.38 15.36 -7.54
C GLU A 16 -31.03 15.67 -8.22
N GLU A 17 -30.01 15.95 -7.39
CA GLU A 17 -28.63 15.78 -7.84
C GLU A 17 -28.46 14.31 -8.21
N THR A 18 -28.63 13.99 -9.48
CA THR A 18 -28.17 12.74 -10.05
C THR A 18 -26.66 12.74 -9.90
N SER A 19 -26.16 12.20 -8.78
CA SER A 19 -24.73 11.92 -8.60
C SER A 19 -24.32 11.02 -9.75
N LYS A 20 -23.61 11.57 -10.74
CA LYS A 20 -23.05 10.78 -11.83
C LYS A 20 -22.10 9.76 -11.22
N HIS A 21 -22.53 8.52 -11.17
CA HIS A 21 -21.67 7.40 -10.76
C HIS A 21 -20.47 7.37 -11.70
N PHE A 22 -19.27 7.23 -11.13
CA PHE A 22 -18.07 7.09 -11.90
C PHE A 22 -18.14 5.80 -12.73
N SER A 23 -17.84 5.89 -14.02
CA SER A 23 -17.82 4.76 -14.94
C SER A 23 -16.37 4.51 -15.36
N PRO A 24 -15.68 3.48 -14.80
CA PRO A 24 -14.29 3.25 -15.11
C PRO A 24 -14.09 2.86 -16.57
N GLN A 25 -13.13 3.51 -17.23
CA GLN A 25 -12.76 3.19 -18.60
C GLN A 25 -12.03 1.85 -18.62
N LYS A 26 -12.54 0.88 -19.40
CA LYS A 26 -11.87 -0.37 -19.71
C LYS A 26 -10.70 -0.14 -20.64
N VAL A 27 -9.55 -0.72 -20.34
CA VAL A 27 -8.31 -0.62 -21.11
C VAL A 27 -7.77 -2.02 -21.36
N THR A 28 -7.28 -2.27 -22.56
CA THR A 28 -6.52 -3.50 -22.89
C THR A 28 -5.05 -3.14 -22.90
N LEU A 29 -4.24 -3.83 -22.10
CA LEU A 29 -2.80 -3.66 -22.02
C LEU A 29 -2.10 -4.35 -23.20
N GLU A 30 -0.82 -4.04 -23.43
CA GLU A 30 -0.03 -4.61 -24.54
C GLU A 30 0.02 -6.14 -24.54
N ASN A 31 0.02 -6.75 -23.36
CA ASN A 31 -0.02 -8.21 -23.18
C ASN A 31 -1.44 -8.82 -23.33
N GLY A 32 -2.46 -8.03 -23.65
CA GLY A 32 -3.85 -8.44 -23.77
C GLY A 32 -4.63 -8.48 -22.44
N GLU A 33 -3.99 -8.17 -21.30
CA GLU A 33 -4.65 -8.08 -20.01
C GLU A 33 -5.66 -6.93 -20.00
N ILE A 34 -6.80 -7.15 -19.33
CA ILE A 34 -7.83 -6.14 -19.17
C ILE A 34 -7.62 -5.41 -17.83
N ALA A 35 -7.65 -4.09 -17.90
CA ALA A 35 -7.61 -3.22 -16.74
C ALA A 35 -8.71 -2.15 -16.81
N TYR A 36 -8.91 -1.45 -15.71
CA TYR A 36 -9.88 -0.37 -15.57
C TYR A 36 -9.19 0.86 -14.99
N LYS A 37 -9.49 2.01 -15.56
CA LYS A 37 -8.88 3.27 -15.17
C LYS A 37 -9.63 3.88 -13.99
N ALA A 38 -8.96 4.09 -12.87
CA ALA A 38 -9.47 4.82 -11.71
C ALA A 38 -9.54 6.33 -12.01
N LYS A 39 -10.16 7.10 -11.13
CA LYS A 39 -10.34 8.55 -11.28
C LYS A 39 -9.01 9.31 -11.40
N ASP A 40 -8.00 8.89 -10.66
CA ASP A 40 -6.64 9.46 -10.69
C ASP A 40 -5.79 8.96 -11.87
N GLY A 41 -6.34 8.07 -12.70
CA GLY A 41 -5.66 7.47 -13.84
C GLY A 41 -4.93 6.18 -13.54
N ALA A 42 -4.88 5.72 -12.29
CA ALA A 42 -4.31 4.42 -11.95
C ALA A 42 -5.09 3.28 -12.62
N LEU A 43 -4.38 2.23 -13.01
CA LEU A 43 -4.98 1.02 -13.57
C LEU A 43 -5.26 0.01 -12.48
N VAL A 44 -6.48 -0.55 -12.44
CA VAL A 44 -6.86 -1.62 -11.51
C VAL A 44 -7.33 -2.86 -12.29
N ARG A 45 -7.16 -4.05 -11.71
CA ARG A 45 -7.53 -5.34 -12.32
C ARG A 45 -9.04 -5.56 -12.42
N SER A 46 -9.82 -4.95 -11.52
CA SER A 46 -11.27 -5.08 -11.48
C SER A 46 -11.93 -3.75 -11.17
N PRO A 47 -13.08 -3.43 -11.81
CA PRO A 47 -13.86 -2.25 -11.47
C PRO A 47 -14.44 -2.33 -10.04
N GLU A 48 -14.57 -3.53 -9.48
CA GLU A 48 -15.03 -3.76 -8.10
C GLU A 48 -14.08 -3.22 -7.04
N TYR A 49 -12.81 -2.95 -7.42
CA TYR A 49 -11.81 -2.33 -6.54
C TYR A 49 -11.97 -0.82 -6.40
N LEU A 50 -12.89 -0.23 -7.16
CA LEU A 50 -13.19 1.20 -7.13
C LEU A 50 -14.48 1.48 -6.34
N ASP A 51 -14.50 2.59 -5.63
CA ASP A 51 -15.72 3.14 -5.03
C ASP A 51 -16.60 3.82 -6.10
N LYS A 52 -17.75 4.32 -5.68
CA LYS A 52 -18.70 5.00 -6.59
C LYS A 52 -18.18 6.33 -7.15
N GLU A 53 -17.15 6.90 -6.53
CA GLU A 53 -16.45 8.09 -6.98
C GLU A 53 -15.26 7.78 -7.92
N GLY A 54 -14.88 6.49 -8.05
CA GLY A 54 -13.79 6.00 -8.89
C GLY A 54 -12.42 5.96 -8.20
N ASN A 55 -12.37 6.07 -6.89
CA ASN A 55 -11.12 5.92 -6.14
C ASN A 55 -10.91 4.44 -5.78
N ILE A 56 -9.66 4.02 -5.61
CA ILE A 56 -9.36 2.66 -5.12
C ILE A 56 -9.85 2.53 -3.68
N LYS A 57 -10.62 1.47 -3.40
CA LYS A 57 -11.10 1.13 -2.05
C LYS A 57 -9.99 0.53 -1.21
N TRP A 58 -9.04 1.36 -0.79
CA TRP A 58 -7.96 0.90 0.06
C TRP A 58 -8.48 0.25 1.33
N PRO A 59 -7.96 -0.92 1.72
CA PRO A 59 -8.36 -1.59 2.94
C PRO A 59 -7.90 -0.83 4.17
N GLU A 60 -8.65 -0.95 5.25
CA GLU A 60 -8.18 -0.59 6.58
C GLU A 60 -7.04 -1.53 7.02
N ALA A 61 -6.32 -1.14 8.09
CA ALA A 61 -5.23 -1.95 8.66
C ALA A 61 -4.14 -2.35 7.65
N ASP A 62 -3.84 -1.49 6.67
CA ASP A 62 -2.79 -1.69 5.66
C ASP A 62 -2.90 -3.03 4.87
N GLY A 63 -4.11 -3.59 4.79
CA GLY A 63 -4.40 -4.82 4.06
C GLY A 63 -4.12 -6.10 4.83
N PHE A 64 -3.78 -6.05 6.11
CA PHE A 64 -3.67 -7.23 6.95
C PHE A 64 -5.04 -7.80 7.34
N VAL A 65 -5.07 -9.11 7.60
CA VAL A 65 -6.21 -9.72 8.29
C VAL A 65 -6.36 -9.06 9.66
N VAL A 66 -7.60 -8.77 10.04
CA VAL A 66 -7.91 -8.10 11.33
C VAL A 66 -8.63 -9.05 12.29
N ASP A 67 -8.50 -8.77 13.57
CA ASP A 67 -9.26 -9.41 14.61
C ASP A 67 -10.71 -8.89 14.69
N LYS A 68 -11.49 -9.37 15.66
CA LYS A 68 -12.89 -8.96 15.88
C LYS A 68 -13.04 -7.48 16.26
N ALA A 69 -11.95 -6.83 16.70
CA ALA A 69 -11.91 -5.41 17.05
C ALA A 69 -11.41 -4.53 15.89
N GLY A 70 -11.13 -5.11 14.73
CA GLY A 70 -10.60 -4.42 13.55
C GLY A 70 -9.09 -4.12 13.63
N LYS A 71 -8.36 -4.73 14.57
CA LYS A 71 -6.92 -4.55 14.68
C LYS A 71 -6.18 -5.55 13.79
N PRO A 72 -5.08 -5.14 13.10
CA PRO A 72 -4.28 -6.05 12.29
C PRO A 72 -3.70 -7.18 13.15
N ILE A 73 -3.79 -8.40 12.63
CA ILE A 73 -3.17 -9.58 13.24
C ILE A 73 -1.75 -9.67 12.69
N THR A 74 -0.81 -9.08 13.42
CA THR A 74 0.61 -9.04 13.04
C THR A 74 1.50 -9.39 14.22
N VAL A 75 2.73 -9.79 13.90
CA VAL A 75 3.84 -9.93 14.87
C VAL A 75 5.07 -9.21 14.32
N ASN A 76 6.08 -9.01 15.16
CA ASN A 76 7.35 -8.48 14.68
C ASN A 76 8.00 -9.46 13.71
N ALA A 77 8.40 -8.99 12.55
CA ALA A 77 9.20 -9.76 11.60
C ALA A 77 10.65 -9.83 12.08
N ASP A 78 11.16 -11.03 12.28
CA ASP A 78 12.57 -11.27 12.63
C ASP A 78 13.39 -11.45 11.35
N LEU A 79 13.73 -10.34 10.68
CA LEU A 79 14.46 -10.35 9.43
C LEU A 79 15.96 -10.55 9.66
N LYS A 80 16.48 -11.70 9.21
CA LYS A 80 17.88 -12.11 9.35
C LYS A 80 18.69 -11.90 8.08
N ALA A 81 19.97 -11.65 8.25
CA ALA A 81 20.92 -11.57 7.15
C ALA A 81 20.80 -12.77 6.21
N GLY A 82 20.82 -12.51 4.90
CA GLY A 82 20.67 -13.52 3.86
C GLY A 82 19.23 -13.88 3.50
N GLN A 83 18.23 -13.43 4.27
CA GLN A 83 16.83 -13.60 3.85
C GLN A 83 16.50 -12.72 2.65
N ILE A 84 15.61 -13.21 1.80
CA ILE A 84 15.11 -12.48 0.63
C ILE A 84 13.67 -12.04 0.88
N ILE A 85 13.41 -10.79 0.59
CA ILE A 85 12.06 -10.23 0.52
C ILE A 85 11.83 -9.65 -0.88
N ASP A 86 10.59 -9.55 -1.30
CA ASP A 86 10.24 -9.05 -2.62
C ASP A 86 9.09 -8.06 -2.60
N ARG A 87 8.94 -7.33 -3.72
CA ARG A 87 7.79 -6.46 -3.93
C ARG A 87 7.53 -6.22 -5.42
N TYR A 88 6.30 -5.86 -5.72
CA TYR A 88 5.92 -5.23 -6.98
C TYR A 88 5.82 -3.70 -6.79
N GLY A 89 6.45 -2.94 -7.68
CA GLY A 89 6.57 -1.48 -7.61
C GLY A 89 7.94 -1.03 -7.10
N ASN A 90 8.22 0.27 -7.18
CA ASN A 90 9.52 0.86 -6.88
C ASN A 90 9.88 0.83 -5.37
N SER A 91 11.11 1.25 -5.03
CA SER A 91 11.63 1.30 -3.66
C SER A 91 10.96 2.34 -2.74
N PHE A 92 10.05 3.17 -3.26
CA PHE A 92 9.29 4.15 -2.45
C PHE A 92 8.04 3.56 -1.78
N GLY A 93 7.88 2.25 -1.77
CA GLY A 93 6.86 1.58 -0.99
C GLY A 93 7.46 0.83 0.21
N LYS A 94 6.61 0.50 1.18
CA LYS A 94 7.00 -0.16 2.44
C LYS A 94 6.48 -1.60 2.59
N PHE A 95 5.65 -2.07 1.65
CA PHE A 95 5.07 -3.42 1.70
C PHE A 95 5.90 -4.38 0.86
N THR A 96 6.29 -5.48 1.45
CA THR A 96 7.08 -6.56 0.85
C THR A 96 6.47 -7.92 1.21
N SER A 97 6.98 -8.99 0.63
CA SER A 97 6.64 -10.37 0.99
C SER A 97 7.92 -11.20 1.16
N PRO A 98 7.91 -12.25 1.99
CA PRO A 98 9.06 -13.15 2.08
C PRO A 98 9.19 -13.99 0.81
N VAL A 99 10.43 -14.28 0.42
CA VAL A 99 10.80 -15.29 -0.58
C VAL A 99 11.46 -16.44 0.15
N GLU A 100 10.73 -17.54 0.35
CA GLU A 100 11.19 -18.69 1.11
C GLU A 100 11.65 -19.78 0.15
N ASP A 101 12.89 -20.25 0.27
CA ASP A 101 13.48 -21.28 -0.59
C ASP A 101 13.33 -20.99 -2.10
N GLY A 102 13.39 -19.72 -2.47
CA GLY A 102 13.21 -19.25 -3.84
C GLY A 102 11.73 -19.19 -4.31
N ASN A 103 10.78 -19.53 -3.44
CA ASN A 103 9.35 -19.48 -3.76
C ASN A 103 8.81 -18.06 -3.64
N ILE A 104 8.31 -17.54 -4.76
CA ILE A 104 7.68 -16.23 -4.87
C ILE A 104 6.17 -16.41 -4.68
N LEU A 105 5.55 -15.63 -3.81
CA LEU A 105 4.10 -15.65 -3.61
C LEU A 105 3.38 -15.25 -4.91
N ALA A 106 2.31 -15.98 -5.24
CA ALA A 106 1.47 -15.65 -6.38
C ALA A 106 0.92 -14.21 -6.26
N TYR A 107 0.91 -13.47 -7.37
CA TYR A 107 0.49 -12.07 -7.40
C TYR A 107 -0.90 -11.85 -6.80
N ASP A 108 -1.84 -12.75 -7.09
CA ASP A 108 -3.23 -12.65 -6.62
C ASP A 108 -3.39 -12.76 -5.10
N THR A 109 -2.39 -13.30 -4.39
CA THR A 109 -2.39 -13.41 -2.93
C THR A 109 -1.83 -12.19 -2.21
N ARG A 110 -1.30 -11.19 -2.95
CA ARG A 110 -0.54 -10.05 -2.42
C ARG A 110 -1.38 -8.81 -2.08
N GLY A 111 -2.70 -8.85 -2.29
CA GLY A 111 -3.57 -7.71 -2.00
C GLY A 111 -3.26 -6.46 -2.84
N LEU A 112 -2.79 -6.64 -4.08
CA LEU A 112 -2.48 -5.53 -4.99
C LEU A 112 -3.62 -5.30 -5.97
N PRO A 113 -4.17 -4.06 -6.07
CA PRO A 113 -5.29 -3.76 -6.98
C PRO A 113 -4.86 -3.66 -8.45
N TYR A 114 -3.59 -3.49 -8.73
CA TYR A 114 -3.04 -3.19 -10.04
C TYR A 114 -2.89 -4.43 -10.93
N PRO A 115 -2.88 -4.31 -12.26
CA PRO A 115 -2.38 -5.38 -13.14
C PRO A 115 -0.93 -5.74 -12.81
N GLU A 116 -0.61 -7.03 -12.80
CA GLU A 116 0.77 -7.47 -12.51
C GLU A 116 1.77 -6.89 -13.50
N SER A 117 1.42 -6.90 -14.78
CA SER A 117 2.25 -6.36 -15.87
C SER A 117 2.50 -4.85 -15.79
N ALA A 118 1.70 -4.12 -15.00
CA ALA A 118 1.87 -2.68 -14.78
C ALA A 118 2.85 -2.36 -13.64
N LYS A 119 3.46 -3.35 -13.01
CA LYS A 119 4.37 -3.18 -11.88
C LYS A 119 5.67 -3.94 -12.11
N THR A 120 6.78 -3.28 -11.85
CA THR A 120 8.10 -3.92 -11.84
C THR A 120 8.24 -4.79 -10.60
N TYR A 121 8.81 -5.96 -10.77
CA TYR A 121 9.10 -6.89 -9.68
C TYR A 121 10.55 -6.72 -9.23
N HIS A 122 10.76 -6.66 -7.91
CA HIS A 122 12.06 -6.47 -7.28
C HIS A 122 12.27 -7.46 -6.13
N GLN A 123 13.50 -7.90 -5.95
CA GLN A 123 13.93 -8.69 -4.80
C GLN A 123 15.06 -7.97 -4.06
N TYR A 124 15.02 -8.07 -2.75
CA TYR A 124 15.99 -7.47 -1.84
C TYR A 124 16.54 -8.52 -0.88
N GLU A 125 17.84 -8.56 -0.74
CA GLU A 125 18.51 -9.34 0.29
C GLU A 125 18.63 -8.51 1.58
N VAL A 126 18.34 -9.12 2.72
CA VAL A 126 18.64 -8.57 4.04
C VAL A 126 20.14 -8.68 4.27
N VAL A 127 20.82 -7.54 4.29
CA VAL A 127 22.31 -7.48 4.37
C VAL A 127 22.82 -7.83 5.77
N THR A 128 22.09 -7.40 6.78
CA THR A 128 22.36 -7.66 8.21
C THR A 128 21.06 -7.81 8.96
N ASP A 129 21.05 -8.50 10.10
CA ASP A 129 19.86 -8.66 10.92
C ASP A 129 19.21 -7.31 11.19
N ILE A 130 17.92 -7.19 10.90
CA ILE A 130 17.16 -5.96 11.17
C ILE A 130 16.75 -5.96 12.65
N ASN A 131 17.55 -5.31 13.46
CA ASN A 131 17.35 -5.12 14.90
C ASN A 131 17.82 -3.72 15.32
N ILE A 132 17.54 -3.34 16.57
CA ILE A 132 17.83 -1.98 17.05
C ILE A 132 19.31 -1.63 16.98
N GLU A 133 20.20 -2.55 17.29
CA GLU A 133 21.65 -2.33 17.29
C GLU A 133 22.15 -2.02 15.88
N ASN A 134 21.77 -2.85 14.90
CA ASN A 134 22.19 -2.69 13.50
C ASN A 134 21.56 -1.46 12.84
N VAL A 135 20.29 -1.13 13.15
CA VAL A 135 19.65 0.09 12.63
C VAL A 135 20.34 1.35 13.18
N VAL A 136 20.65 1.38 14.50
CA VAL A 136 21.41 2.50 15.11
C VAL A 136 22.78 2.64 14.46
N LYS A 137 23.53 1.54 14.35
CA LYS A 137 24.85 1.53 13.72
C LYS A 137 24.80 2.02 12.25
N ALA A 138 23.79 1.58 11.50
CA ALA A 138 23.60 2.00 10.12
C ALA A 138 23.30 3.52 10.06
N PHE A 139 22.42 4.02 10.91
CA PHE A 139 22.13 5.45 11.04
C PHE A 139 23.38 6.25 11.41
N ASP A 140 24.18 5.78 12.38
CA ASP A 140 25.40 6.45 12.81
C ASP A 140 26.46 6.56 11.70
N ASN A 141 26.46 5.63 10.75
CA ASN A 141 27.36 5.61 9.61
C ASN A 141 26.87 6.45 8.41
N LEU A 142 25.65 7.00 8.44
CA LEU A 142 25.19 7.85 7.36
C LEU A 142 26.02 9.13 7.25
N PRO A 143 26.29 9.64 6.03
CA PRO A 143 26.83 10.97 5.83
C PRO A 143 25.92 12.04 6.47
N SER A 144 26.51 13.14 6.95
CA SER A 144 25.76 14.19 7.69
C SER A 144 24.54 14.70 6.91
N LYS A 145 24.62 14.86 5.60
CA LYS A 145 23.52 15.29 4.75
C LYS A 145 22.36 14.27 4.73
N GLU A 146 22.70 12.98 4.58
CA GLU A 146 21.72 11.90 4.60
C GLU A 146 21.10 11.74 5.99
N LYS A 147 21.90 11.91 7.05
CA LYS A 147 21.41 11.91 8.44
C LYS A 147 20.37 12.98 8.70
N ALA A 148 20.62 14.22 8.24
CA ALA A 148 19.67 15.31 8.35
C ALA A 148 18.35 14.97 7.61
N LYS A 149 18.45 14.51 6.36
CA LYS A 149 17.27 14.09 5.60
C LYS A 149 16.49 12.96 6.28
N PHE A 150 17.20 11.98 6.83
CA PHE A 150 16.57 10.86 7.53
C PHE A 150 15.78 11.35 8.77
N ILE A 151 16.35 12.29 9.53
CA ILE A 151 15.68 12.88 10.69
C ILE A 151 14.43 13.65 10.27
N ASP A 152 14.51 14.44 9.21
CA ASP A 152 13.36 15.16 8.66
C ASP A 152 12.27 14.20 8.18
N ASP A 153 12.64 13.13 7.48
CA ASP A 153 11.71 12.12 6.98
C ASP A 153 11.09 11.30 8.15
N MET A 154 11.85 11.00 9.22
CA MET A 154 11.28 10.38 10.43
C MET A 154 10.16 11.21 11.04
N ALA A 155 10.38 12.53 11.15
CA ALA A 155 9.39 13.44 11.69
C ALA A 155 8.17 13.60 10.77
N TYR A 156 8.40 13.67 9.46
CA TYR A 156 7.35 13.91 8.47
C TYR A 156 6.46 12.67 8.22
N TYR A 157 7.05 11.48 8.17
CA TYR A 157 6.35 10.22 7.87
C TYR A 157 6.04 9.36 9.10
N ASP A 158 6.27 9.89 10.29
CA ASP A 158 5.97 9.24 11.58
C ASP A 158 6.57 7.83 11.71
N PHE A 159 7.87 7.71 11.50
CA PHE A 159 8.60 6.49 11.78
C PHE A 159 9.81 6.76 12.70
N SER A 160 10.43 5.72 13.22
CA SER A 160 11.57 5.82 14.14
C SER A 160 12.56 4.70 13.91
N ILE A 161 13.77 4.85 14.45
CA ILE A 161 14.78 3.77 14.48
C ILE A 161 14.20 2.51 15.14
N LYS A 162 13.41 2.66 16.22
CA LYS A 162 12.75 1.54 16.87
C LYS A 162 11.76 0.83 15.95
N SER A 163 10.89 1.58 15.27
CA SER A 163 9.92 0.97 14.34
C SER A 163 10.62 0.32 13.15
N MET A 164 11.71 0.91 12.65
CA MET A 164 12.53 0.29 11.60
C MET A 164 13.14 -1.05 12.03
N ALA A 165 13.49 -1.18 13.29
CA ALA A 165 14.05 -2.42 13.86
C ALA A 165 12.99 -3.50 14.12
N THR A 166 11.70 -3.16 14.01
CA THR A 166 10.58 -4.06 14.29
C THR A 166 9.52 -4.04 13.18
N PRO A 167 9.88 -4.39 11.92
CA PRO A 167 8.89 -4.54 10.86
C PRO A 167 7.78 -5.50 11.28
N GLN A 168 6.59 -5.33 10.69
CA GLN A 168 5.44 -6.17 11.03
C GLN A 168 5.23 -7.22 9.96
N ILE A 169 4.85 -8.44 10.35
CA ILE A 169 4.51 -9.53 9.43
C ILE A 169 3.14 -10.09 9.78
N GLY A 170 2.34 -10.37 8.77
CA GLY A 170 1.00 -10.94 8.91
C GLY A 170 0.41 -11.42 7.60
N GLU A 171 -0.76 -12.03 7.69
CA GLU A 171 -1.50 -12.51 6.54
C GLU A 171 -2.24 -11.37 5.83
N ILE A 172 -2.26 -11.41 4.50
CA ILE A 172 -2.97 -10.45 3.66
C ILE A 172 -4.45 -10.81 3.58
N ALA A 173 -5.31 -9.84 3.90
CA ALA A 173 -6.76 -9.97 3.78
C ALA A 173 -7.20 -10.12 2.32
N LYS A 174 -8.37 -10.74 2.12
CA LYS A 174 -9.02 -10.86 0.81
C LYS A 174 -9.68 -9.54 0.41
N VAL A 175 -8.88 -8.59 -0.08
CA VAL A 175 -9.37 -7.28 -0.52
C VAL A 175 -9.24 -7.11 -2.03
N PHE A 176 -8.03 -7.32 -2.56
CA PHE A 176 -7.72 -7.20 -4.00
C PHE A 176 -7.18 -8.54 -4.53
N GLY A 177 -8.06 -9.52 -4.74
CA GLY A 177 -7.72 -10.87 -5.17
C GLY A 177 -7.96 -11.91 -4.09
N ALA A 178 -7.24 -13.03 -4.14
CA ALA A 178 -7.45 -14.18 -3.27
C ALA A 178 -7.07 -13.89 -1.80
N GLY A 179 -6.10 -13.02 -1.57
CA GLY A 179 -5.51 -12.84 -0.24
C GLY A 179 -4.74 -14.08 0.24
N GLY A 180 -4.47 -14.15 1.54
CA GLY A 180 -3.81 -15.30 2.16
C GLY A 180 -2.29 -15.35 1.97
N GLY A 181 -1.71 -14.41 1.23
CA GLY A 181 -0.27 -14.25 1.17
C GLY A 181 0.29 -13.66 2.47
N THR A 182 1.60 -13.70 2.64
CA THR A 182 2.29 -13.08 3.77
C THR A 182 2.83 -11.71 3.38
N GLN A 183 2.50 -10.69 4.15
CA GLN A 183 3.00 -9.33 4.00
C GLN A 183 3.98 -9.00 5.11
N ILE A 184 5.10 -8.40 4.74
CA ILE A 184 6.01 -7.72 5.66
C ILE A 184 5.86 -6.22 5.41
N GLN A 185 5.45 -5.50 6.44
CA GLN A 185 5.37 -4.04 6.43
C GLN A 185 6.61 -3.46 7.11
N LEU A 186 7.45 -2.82 6.33
CA LEU A 186 8.55 -2.02 6.83
C LEU A 186 8.01 -0.74 7.49
N ALA A 187 8.77 -0.13 8.38
CA ALA A 187 8.35 1.12 9.04
C ALA A 187 8.33 2.31 8.08
N THR A 188 9.19 2.28 7.08
CA THR A 188 9.29 3.30 6.03
C THR A 188 9.59 2.64 4.69
N VAL A 189 9.83 3.43 3.66
CA VAL A 189 10.11 2.96 2.30
C VAL A 189 11.39 2.11 2.22
N VAL A 190 11.41 1.15 1.29
CA VAL A 190 12.58 0.30 1.03
C VAL A 190 13.84 1.14 0.75
N ASP A 191 13.72 2.27 0.04
CA ASP A 191 14.84 3.17 -0.28
C ASP A 191 15.65 3.57 0.97
N TRP A 192 15.01 3.83 2.12
CA TRP A 192 15.73 4.11 3.35
C TRP A 192 16.48 2.90 3.90
N TYR A 193 15.91 1.70 3.80
CA TYR A 193 16.62 0.48 4.21
C TYR A 193 17.82 0.20 3.29
N GLU A 194 17.73 0.52 2.01
CA GLU A 194 18.87 0.42 1.08
C GLU A 194 19.95 1.46 1.40
N ARG A 195 19.59 2.74 1.61
CA ARG A 195 20.54 3.80 2.00
C ARG A 195 21.26 3.51 3.31
N LEU A 196 20.58 2.84 4.24
CA LEU A 196 21.16 2.34 5.48
C LEU A 196 21.96 1.04 5.31
N ASN A 197 22.05 0.51 4.10
CA ASN A 197 22.67 -0.78 3.80
C ASN A 197 22.11 -1.94 4.65
N LEU A 198 20.82 -1.88 4.99
CA LEU A 198 20.08 -2.95 5.66
C LEU A 198 19.44 -3.90 4.64
N LEU A 199 19.07 -3.37 3.48
CA LEU A 199 18.58 -4.11 2.31
C LEU A 199 19.46 -3.79 1.10
N LYS A 200 19.55 -4.76 0.19
CA LYS A 200 20.25 -4.62 -1.10
C LYS A 200 19.40 -5.23 -2.20
N GLU A 201 19.08 -4.46 -3.22
CA GLU A 201 18.39 -4.98 -4.40
C GLU A 201 19.27 -6.00 -5.12
N ILE A 202 18.71 -7.17 -5.47
CA ILE A 202 19.38 -8.27 -6.16
C ILE A 202 18.69 -8.66 -7.47
N LYS A 203 17.44 -8.16 -7.69
CA LYS A 203 16.68 -8.38 -8.91
C LYS A 203 15.65 -7.26 -9.13
#